data_9453b05b47846907b2b65fe7731a47cb
#
_entry.id   9453b05b47846907b2b65fe7731a47cb
#
_cell.length_a   1.000
_cell.length_b   1.000
_cell.length_c   1.000
_cell.angle_alpha   90.00
_cell.angle_beta   90.00
_cell.angle_gamma   90.00
#
_symmetry.space_group_name_H-M   'P 1'
#
loop_
_entity.id
_entity.type
_entity.pdbx_description
1 polymer ?
#
loop_
_entity_poly.entity_id
_entity_poly.type
_entity_poly.pdbx_seq_one_letter_code
_entity_poly.pdbx_strand_id
1 'polypeptide(L)'
;MKVQLYKFTEDKNKTLTFRWTKKHFEFCMDNKIFLNHKRKKSYKERNLFLFSKGDKITIEDNVIAEEYSTMPVKNFSSVGAFSFPTCHFSGNIRIGRFCSIASNVKIMGGNHPLNRFTTHMMTYNGEFDKFAMSEFERSWTLKPFITKPENPIIGNDVWIGNDVVLKGGIAIGDGAVIAANSVVTKDVPPYAIVAGVPAKIIRFRFDSNVIDELLRIKWWNYNHSDLPDNNKCDDINYFVEEMNRLISDGNIQERDYKKFNLSEVFRGL
;
A
#
# COMPACT_ATOMS: atom_id res chain seq x y z
N MET A 1 9.50 -20.10 1.88
CA MET A 1 10.25 -19.17 1.01
C MET A 1 10.16 -17.78 1.64
N LYS A 2 11.28 -17.21 2.10
CA LYS A 2 11.27 -15.89 2.76
C LYS A 2 11.19 -14.82 1.68
N VAL A 3 10.16 -13.99 1.73
CA VAL A 3 10.06 -12.77 0.92
C VAL A 3 11.32 -11.94 1.19
N GLN A 4 12.05 -11.59 0.15
CA GLN A 4 13.27 -10.78 0.25
C GLN A 4 12.83 -9.33 0.55
N LEU A 5 12.68 -9.03 1.84
CA LEU A 5 12.38 -7.70 2.33
C LEU A 5 13.63 -6.84 2.21
N TYR A 6 13.57 -5.79 1.42
CA TYR A 6 14.56 -4.72 1.47
C TYR A 6 14.57 -4.15 2.88
N LYS A 7 15.66 -4.40 3.60
CA LYS A 7 15.92 -3.74 4.89
C LYS A 7 16.26 -2.28 4.62
N PHE A 8 15.31 -1.40 4.95
CA PHE A 8 15.59 0.02 5.11
C PHE A 8 15.86 0.27 6.58
N THR A 9 16.96 0.97 6.88
CA THR A 9 17.33 1.41 8.22
C THR A 9 16.26 2.31 8.79
N GLU A 10 15.83 2.00 10.01
CA GLU A 10 14.85 2.78 10.78
C GLU A 10 15.42 4.16 11.14
N ASP A 11 14.87 5.20 10.53
CA ASP A 11 14.85 6.53 11.12
C ASP A 11 13.39 6.84 11.48
N LYS A 12 13.13 6.94 12.79
CA LYS A 12 11.78 7.01 13.35
C LYS A 12 11.07 8.26 12.87
N ASN A 13 9.99 8.08 12.10
CA ASN A 13 8.85 8.98 11.92
C ASN A 13 9.15 10.48 11.78
N LYS A 14 10.01 10.87 10.85
CA LYS A 14 10.02 12.24 10.39
C LYS A 14 8.81 12.43 9.48
N THR A 15 8.02 13.44 9.75
CA THR A 15 6.88 13.83 8.92
C THR A 15 7.14 15.21 8.33
N LEU A 16 6.71 15.39 7.09
CA LEU A 16 6.66 16.70 6.44
C LEU A 16 5.23 17.24 6.54
N THR A 17 5.07 18.43 7.10
CA THR A 17 3.81 19.17 7.08
C THR A 17 3.96 20.41 6.23
N PHE A 18 3.06 20.58 5.25
CA PHE A 18 3.08 21.70 4.31
C PHE A 18 1.66 22.13 3.94
N ARG A 19 1.54 23.29 3.27
CA ARG A 19 0.28 23.73 2.70
C ARG A 19 0.23 23.41 1.21
N TRP A 20 -0.89 22.80 0.77
CA TRP A 20 -1.08 22.46 -0.63
C TRP A 20 -1.12 23.73 -1.50
N THR A 21 -0.32 23.74 -2.54
CA THR A 21 -0.20 24.84 -3.50
C THR A 21 -0.43 24.36 -4.93
N LYS A 22 -0.54 25.31 -5.87
CA LYS A 22 -0.58 25.03 -7.29
C LYS A 22 0.67 24.26 -7.77
N LYS A 23 1.86 24.57 -7.22
CA LYS A 23 3.12 23.89 -7.57
C LYS A 23 3.09 22.39 -7.26
N HIS A 24 2.56 22.00 -6.08
CA HIS A 24 2.41 20.59 -5.73
C HIS A 24 1.48 19.85 -6.70
N PHE A 25 0.38 20.51 -7.09
CA PHE A 25 -0.55 19.96 -8.07
C PHE A 25 0.10 19.81 -9.44
N GLU A 26 0.77 20.85 -9.96
CA GLU A 26 1.46 20.84 -11.24
C GLU A 26 2.52 19.74 -11.28
N PHE A 27 3.32 19.61 -10.21
CA PHE A 27 4.27 18.51 -10.09
C PHE A 27 3.61 17.14 -10.26
N CYS A 28 2.50 16.89 -9.55
CA CYS A 28 1.77 15.63 -9.67
C CYS A 28 1.24 15.40 -11.09
N MET A 29 0.72 16.45 -11.74
CA MET A 29 0.22 16.39 -13.11
C MET A 29 1.32 16.05 -14.11
N ASP A 30 2.42 16.80 -14.07
CA ASP A 30 3.54 16.66 -15.00
C ASP A 30 4.19 15.29 -14.90
N ASN A 31 4.20 14.72 -13.70
CA ASN A 31 4.78 13.41 -13.43
C ASN A 31 3.75 12.26 -13.38
N LYS A 32 2.51 12.53 -13.81
CA LYS A 32 1.43 11.52 -13.92
C LYS A 32 1.14 10.77 -12.61
N ILE A 33 1.22 11.50 -11.49
CA ILE A 33 0.82 11.03 -10.18
C ILE A 33 -0.62 11.49 -9.96
N PHE A 34 -1.57 10.55 -9.97
CA PHE A 34 -3.00 10.87 -9.96
C PHE A 34 -3.51 10.98 -8.52
N LEU A 35 -4.33 11.99 -8.26
CA LEU A 35 -4.89 12.26 -6.93
C LEU A 35 -6.33 11.74 -6.79
N ASN A 36 -6.93 11.29 -7.89
CA ASN A 36 -8.29 10.74 -7.90
C ASN A 36 -8.48 9.77 -9.08
N HIS A 37 -9.43 8.83 -8.91
CA HIS A 37 -9.78 7.84 -9.92
C HIS A 37 -11.29 7.87 -10.23
N LYS A 38 -11.88 9.02 -10.51
CA LYS A 38 -13.25 9.00 -11.04
C LYS A 38 -13.26 8.22 -12.35
N ARG A 39 -13.82 7.01 -12.30
CA ARG A 39 -13.87 5.99 -13.37
C ARG A 39 -14.42 6.46 -14.71
N LYS A 40 -15.04 7.65 -14.77
CA LYS A 40 -15.67 8.20 -15.98
C LYS A 40 -14.74 9.04 -16.85
N LYS A 41 -13.45 9.22 -16.45
CA LYS A 41 -12.51 10.05 -17.21
C LYS A 41 -11.34 9.22 -17.71
N SER A 42 -10.85 9.58 -18.89
CA SER A 42 -9.65 8.98 -19.45
C SER A 42 -8.46 9.15 -18.49
N TYR A 43 -7.44 8.32 -18.62
CA TYR A 43 -6.22 8.42 -17.79
C TYR A 43 -5.61 9.83 -17.81
N LYS A 44 -5.74 10.55 -18.93
CA LYS A 44 -5.27 11.93 -19.08
C LYS A 44 -6.07 12.98 -18.30
N GLU A 45 -7.32 12.66 -17.94
CA GLU A 45 -8.27 13.58 -17.30
C GLU A 45 -8.51 13.26 -15.80
N ARG A 46 -7.79 12.29 -15.22
CA ARG A 46 -8.03 11.77 -13.86
C ARG A 46 -7.66 12.71 -12.72
N ASN A 47 -6.99 13.81 -12.99
CA ASN A 47 -6.55 14.75 -11.97
C ASN A 47 -7.65 15.71 -11.53
N LEU A 48 -8.62 15.18 -10.79
CA LEU A 48 -9.57 16.01 -10.07
C LEU A 48 -9.09 16.24 -8.65
N PHE A 49 -9.14 17.50 -8.23
CA PHE A 49 -8.66 17.98 -6.95
C PHE A 49 -9.27 17.23 -5.76
N LEU A 50 -8.45 16.55 -4.96
CA LEU A 50 -8.80 16.11 -3.62
C LEU A 50 -8.34 17.09 -2.55
N PHE A 51 -7.44 17.99 -2.91
CA PHE A 51 -6.90 19.01 -2.02
C PHE A 51 -7.22 20.39 -2.57
N SER A 52 -7.66 21.28 -1.68
CA SER A 52 -7.86 22.69 -1.97
C SER A 52 -6.57 23.49 -1.69
N LYS A 53 -6.37 24.60 -2.40
CA LYS A 53 -5.25 25.51 -2.11
C LYS A 53 -5.29 25.91 -0.64
N GLY A 54 -4.18 25.71 0.05
CA GLY A 54 -4.02 26.04 1.48
C GLY A 54 -4.33 24.91 2.45
N ASP A 55 -4.86 23.77 1.98
CA ASP A 55 -5.05 22.57 2.82
C ASP A 55 -3.73 22.20 3.50
N LYS A 56 -3.79 21.93 4.80
CA LYS A 56 -2.65 21.42 5.56
C LYS A 56 -2.52 19.92 5.34
N ILE A 57 -1.42 19.51 4.75
CA ILE A 57 -1.11 18.10 4.45
C ILE A 57 0.09 17.67 5.28
N THR A 58 0.01 16.50 5.87
CA THR A 58 1.13 15.85 6.56
C THR A 58 1.40 14.50 5.90
N ILE A 59 2.64 14.27 5.49
CA ILE A 59 3.11 13.00 4.91
C ILE A 59 4.27 12.48 5.73
N GLU A 60 4.43 11.16 5.77
CA GLU A 60 5.62 10.53 6.35
C GLU A 60 6.83 10.70 5.41
N ASP A 61 8.05 10.59 5.95
CA ASP A 61 9.26 10.57 5.13
C ASP A 61 9.28 9.31 4.24
N ASN A 62 10.03 9.39 3.12
CA ASN A 62 10.21 8.31 2.17
C ASN A 62 8.91 7.78 1.53
N VAL A 63 7.97 8.67 1.25
CA VAL A 63 6.81 8.35 0.39
C VAL A 63 7.27 8.31 -1.06
N ILE A 64 7.34 7.10 -1.63
CA ILE A 64 7.79 6.86 -3.00
C ILE A 64 6.60 6.62 -3.92
N ALA A 65 6.35 7.53 -4.84
CA ALA A 65 5.36 7.34 -5.91
C ALA A 65 6.04 6.99 -7.25
N GLU A 66 5.49 6.05 -7.97
CA GLU A 66 5.86 5.83 -9.37
C GLU A 66 4.95 6.66 -10.29
N GLU A 67 5.45 6.98 -11.51
CA GLU A 67 4.58 7.55 -12.55
C GLU A 67 3.39 6.62 -12.82
N TYR A 68 2.25 7.17 -13.22
CA TYR A 68 0.97 6.46 -13.43
C TYR A 68 0.34 5.84 -12.16
N SER A 69 0.85 6.14 -10.97
CA SER A 69 0.21 5.72 -9.72
C SER A 69 -0.97 6.63 -9.36
N THR A 70 -1.97 6.08 -8.67
CA THR A 70 -3.06 6.88 -8.07
C THR A 70 -2.93 6.86 -6.57
N MET A 71 -2.89 8.04 -5.95
CA MET A 71 -2.78 8.18 -4.51
C MET A 71 -4.06 7.77 -3.78
N PRO A 72 -3.96 7.24 -2.55
CA PRO A 72 -5.11 7.01 -1.68
C PRO A 72 -5.91 8.29 -1.46
N VAL A 73 -7.17 8.14 -1.10
CA VAL A 73 -8.08 9.27 -0.87
C VAL A 73 -7.55 10.19 0.24
N LYS A 74 -7.29 11.44 -0.10
CA LYS A 74 -6.77 12.48 0.81
C LYS A 74 -5.50 12.09 1.59
N ASN A 75 -4.66 11.25 1.01
CA ASN A 75 -3.38 10.87 1.59
C ASN A 75 -2.32 10.62 0.51
N PHE A 76 -1.05 10.68 0.92
CA PHE A 76 0.09 10.24 0.12
C PHE A 76 0.71 8.99 0.74
N SER A 77 0.94 7.99 -0.08
CA SER A 77 1.54 6.72 0.30
C SER A 77 2.49 6.26 -0.79
N SER A 78 3.33 5.27 -0.50
CA SER A 78 4.21 4.67 -1.51
C SER A 78 3.39 3.77 -2.43
N VAL A 79 3.19 4.20 -3.67
CA VAL A 79 2.31 3.52 -4.63
C VAL A 79 3.04 3.29 -5.95
N GLY A 80 3.02 2.03 -6.41
CA GLY A 80 3.52 1.62 -7.71
C GLY A 80 2.59 1.99 -8.86
N ALA A 81 3.17 1.97 -10.07
CA ALA A 81 2.48 2.34 -11.30
C ALA A 81 1.19 1.54 -11.52
N PHE A 82 0.17 2.19 -12.08
CA PHE A 82 -1.15 1.62 -12.41
C PHE A 82 -1.97 1.08 -11.22
N SER A 83 -1.52 1.31 -9.99
CA SER A 83 -2.30 1.01 -8.78
C SER A 83 -3.28 2.13 -8.47
N PHE A 84 -4.49 1.75 -8.01
CA PHE A 84 -5.56 2.70 -7.69
C PHE A 84 -6.32 2.33 -6.42
N PRO A 85 -5.81 2.72 -5.25
CA PRO A 85 -6.56 2.61 -4.00
C PRO A 85 -7.70 3.63 -3.95
N THR A 86 -8.92 3.14 -3.62
CA THR A 86 -10.13 3.97 -3.53
C THR A 86 -10.53 4.29 -2.10
N CYS A 87 -9.62 4.06 -1.16
CA CYS A 87 -9.80 4.26 0.28
C CYS A 87 -8.76 5.24 0.83
N HIS A 88 -8.99 5.68 2.06
CA HIS A 88 -8.02 6.43 2.85
C HIS A 88 -7.19 5.48 3.70
N PHE A 89 -5.87 5.66 3.70
CA PHE A 89 -4.97 5.00 4.64
C PHE A 89 -4.33 6.03 5.58
N SER A 90 -4.16 5.67 6.84
CA SER A 90 -3.36 6.48 7.77
C SER A 90 -1.89 6.09 7.65
N GLY A 91 -1.03 7.06 7.34
CA GLY A 91 0.41 6.85 7.18
C GLY A 91 0.84 6.36 5.80
N ASN A 92 2.12 6.04 5.67
CA ASN A 92 2.74 5.59 4.43
C ASN A 92 2.58 4.07 4.27
N ILE A 93 1.48 3.63 3.65
CA ILE A 93 1.35 2.24 3.22
C ILE A 93 2.15 2.01 1.93
N ARG A 94 2.73 0.81 1.78
CA ARG A 94 3.44 0.42 0.56
C ARG A 94 2.55 -0.47 -0.29
N ILE A 95 2.29 -0.03 -1.51
CA ILE A 95 1.45 -0.70 -2.50
C ILE A 95 2.28 -0.90 -3.77
N GLY A 96 2.38 -2.14 -4.24
CA GLY A 96 3.05 -2.46 -5.50
C GLY A 96 2.33 -1.92 -6.73
N ARG A 97 2.68 -2.43 -7.90
CA ARG A 97 2.12 -2.05 -9.20
C ARG A 97 0.84 -2.83 -9.52
N PHE A 98 -0.02 -2.26 -10.36
CA PHE A 98 -1.25 -2.88 -10.90
C PHE A 98 -2.26 -3.33 -9.84
N CYS A 99 -2.24 -2.75 -8.64
CA CYS A 99 -3.16 -3.11 -7.56
C CYS A 99 -4.53 -2.43 -7.71
N SER A 100 -5.59 -3.19 -7.43
CA SER A 100 -6.97 -2.73 -7.37
C SER A 100 -7.46 -2.80 -5.92
N ILE A 101 -7.57 -1.65 -5.25
CA ILE A 101 -7.97 -1.61 -3.83
C ILE A 101 -9.28 -0.84 -3.71
N ALA A 102 -10.32 -1.55 -3.27
CA ALA A 102 -11.67 -0.99 -3.15
C ALA A 102 -11.81 0.00 -1.99
N SER A 103 -12.98 0.60 -1.87
CA SER A 103 -13.28 1.54 -0.81
C SER A 103 -13.40 0.86 0.56
N ASN A 104 -13.20 1.67 1.60
CA ASN A 104 -13.37 1.28 2.99
C ASN A 104 -12.41 0.18 3.50
N VAL A 105 -11.26 -0.01 2.81
CA VAL A 105 -10.18 -0.86 3.33
C VAL A 105 -9.50 -0.12 4.47
N LYS A 106 -9.36 -0.78 5.62
CA LYS A 106 -8.84 -0.21 6.87
C LYS A 106 -7.67 -1.03 7.41
N ILE A 107 -6.75 -0.34 8.09
CA ILE A 107 -5.71 -0.99 8.89
C ILE A 107 -6.21 -1.05 10.34
N MET A 108 -6.02 -2.19 11.00
CA MET A 108 -6.36 -2.34 12.42
C MET A 108 -5.69 -1.26 13.26
N GLY A 109 -6.38 -0.76 14.27
CA GLY A 109 -5.84 0.17 15.23
C GLY A 109 -4.70 -0.40 16.07
N GLY A 110 -4.20 0.42 16.99
CA GLY A 110 -3.11 0.04 17.88
C GLY A 110 -3.48 -1.09 18.83
N ASN A 111 -2.47 -1.82 19.26
CA ASN A 111 -2.60 -2.90 20.25
C ASN A 111 -2.55 -2.34 21.67
N HIS A 112 -3.05 -3.14 22.61
CA HIS A 112 -2.94 -2.96 24.06
C HIS A 112 -2.15 -4.11 24.69
N PRO A 113 -1.45 -3.89 25.79
CA PRO A 113 -0.73 -4.96 26.49
C PRO A 113 -1.73 -5.96 27.11
N LEU A 114 -1.57 -7.25 26.79
CA LEU A 114 -2.43 -8.32 27.34
C LEU A 114 -1.87 -8.98 28.59
N ASN A 115 -0.61 -8.70 28.92
CA ASN A 115 0.15 -9.30 30.01
C ASN A 115 0.36 -8.35 31.21
N ARG A 116 -0.48 -7.34 31.33
CA ARG A 116 -0.50 -6.39 32.46
C ARG A 116 -1.79 -6.53 33.24
N PHE A 117 -1.83 -6.01 34.47
CA PHE A 117 -3.04 -6.02 35.33
C PHE A 117 -4.22 -5.30 34.65
N THR A 118 -3.96 -4.43 33.69
CA THR A 118 -4.96 -3.77 32.86
C THR A 118 -4.46 -3.60 31.44
N THR A 119 -5.35 -3.66 30.46
CA THR A 119 -5.07 -3.33 29.06
C THR A 119 -5.10 -1.82 28.81
N HIS A 120 -5.52 -1.03 29.78
CA HIS A 120 -5.70 0.40 29.65
C HIS A 120 -4.36 1.12 29.44
N MET A 121 -4.41 2.21 28.66
CA MET A 121 -3.22 2.97 28.29
C MET A 121 -2.55 3.70 29.47
N MET A 122 -3.17 3.79 30.63
CA MET A 122 -2.59 4.40 31.82
C MET A 122 -1.23 3.81 32.23
N THR A 123 -0.93 2.60 31.81
CA THR A 123 0.34 1.93 32.13
C THR A 123 1.51 2.31 31.24
N TYR A 124 1.26 3.05 30.12
CA TYR A 124 2.31 3.39 29.15
C TYR A 124 2.15 4.76 28.46
N ASN A 125 1.04 5.45 28.66
CA ASN A 125 0.79 6.76 28.07
C ASN A 125 1.08 7.88 29.08
N GLY A 126 2.02 8.78 28.74
CA GLY A 126 2.46 9.86 29.60
C GLY A 126 1.39 10.90 29.95
N GLU A 127 0.32 11.00 29.15
CA GLU A 127 -0.77 11.94 29.48
C GLU A 127 -1.53 11.50 30.75
N PHE A 128 -1.62 10.20 31.04
CA PHE A 128 -2.20 9.70 32.28
C PHE A 128 -1.33 9.99 33.52
N ASP A 129 -0.01 9.97 33.37
CA ASP A 129 0.91 10.36 34.45
C ASP A 129 0.78 11.87 34.73
N LYS A 130 0.78 12.71 33.69
CA LYS A 130 0.54 14.15 33.82
C LYS A 130 -0.80 14.47 34.48
N PHE A 131 -1.86 13.76 34.06
CA PHE A 131 -3.19 13.90 34.66
C PHE A 131 -3.18 13.51 36.14
N ALA A 132 -2.59 12.36 36.49
CA ALA A 132 -2.49 11.92 37.89
C ALA A 132 -1.70 12.90 38.74
N MET A 133 -0.64 13.51 38.19
CA MET A 133 0.12 14.53 38.88
C MET A 133 -0.68 15.80 39.13
N SER A 134 -1.49 16.23 38.14
CA SER A 134 -2.31 17.44 38.28
C SER A 134 -3.51 17.28 39.21
N GLU A 135 -4.13 16.10 39.21
CA GLU A 135 -5.39 15.85 39.98
C GLU A 135 -5.15 15.26 41.36
N PHE A 136 -4.11 14.43 41.50
CA PHE A 136 -3.89 13.63 42.68
C PHE A 136 -2.53 13.90 43.36
N GLU A 137 -1.72 14.77 42.79
CA GLU A 137 -0.34 15.08 43.20
C GLU A 137 0.53 13.81 43.31
N ARG A 138 0.28 12.84 42.40
CA ARG A 138 0.98 11.54 42.36
C ARG A 138 1.42 11.22 40.96
N SER A 139 2.64 10.76 40.82
CA SER A 139 3.19 10.21 39.63
C SER A 139 3.50 8.72 39.78
N TRP A 140 3.55 7.98 38.69
CA TRP A 140 3.95 6.59 38.70
C TRP A 140 4.84 6.24 37.49
N THR A 141 5.60 5.16 37.64
CA THR A 141 6.49 4.70 36.56
C THR A 141 5.70 4.07 35.43
N LEU A 142 5.85 4.63 34.22
CA LEU A 142 5.28 4.07 33.01
C LEU A 142 6.17 2.96 32.47
N LYS A 143 5.55 1.87 32.00
CA LYS A 143 6.24 0.81 31.28
C LYS A 143 6.00 0.98 29.77
N PRO A 144 7.02 1.28 28.95
CA PRO A 144 6.85 1.47 27.52
C PRO A 144 6.10 0.32 26.84
N PHE A 145 5.29 0.65 25.82
CA PHE A 145 4.57 -0.31 25.01
C PHE A 145 4.41 0.22 23.59
N ILE A 146 4.70 -0.61 22.59
CA ILE A 146 4.51 -0.25 21.18
C ILE A 146 3.05 -0.50 20.81
N THR A 147 2.29 0.57 20.67
CA THR A 147 0.84 0.50 20.41
C THR A 147 0.53 0.27 18.94
N LYS A 148 1.30 0.90 18.04
CA LYS A 148 1.05 0.87 16.59
C LYS A 148 2.05 -0.05 15.91
N PRO A 149 1.62 -1.17 15.31
CA PRO A 149 2.48 -1.97 14.47
C PRO A 149 2.81 -1.21 13.18
N GLU A 150 3.80 -1.70 12.44
CA GLU A 150 4.10 -1.21 11.09
C GLU A 150 2.88 -1.32 10.16
N ASN A 151 2.86 -0.52 9.11
CA ASN A 151 1.83 -0.64 8.08
C ASN A 151 1.98 -1.97 7.31
N PRO A 152 0.91 -2.55 6.78
CA PRO A 152 1.00 -3.70 5.90
C PRO A 152 1.75 -3.34 4.62
N ILE A 153 2.40 -4.34 4.02
CA ILE A 153 3.04 -4.25 2.71
C ILE A 153 2.17 -4.99 1.71
N ILE A 154 1.76 -4.34 0.63
CA ILE A 154 0.94 -4.90 -0.44
C ILE A 154 1.83 -5.08 -1.67
N GLY A 155 1.92 -6.31 -2.18
CA GLY A 155 2.66 -6.67 -3.38
C GLY A 155 2.06 -6.10 -4.67
N ASN A 156 2.44 -6.66 -5.80
CA ASN A 156 1.97 -6.26 -7.13
C ASN A 156 0.73 -7.09 -7.53
N ASP A 157 -0.11 -6.58 -8.44
CA ASP A 157 -1.31 -7.27 -8.95
C ASP A 157 -2.26 -7.76 -7.85
N VAL A 158 -2.34 -7.03 -6.74
CA VAL A 158 -3.21 -7.40 -5.60
C VAL A 158 -4.60 -6.80 -5.79
N TRP A 159 -5.62 -7.62 -5.60
CA TRP A 159 -7.00 -7.16 -5.52
C TRP A 159 -7.53 -7.25 -4.09
N ILE A 160 -7.97 -6.11 -3.54
CA ILE A 160 -8.60 -6.03 -2.21
C ILE A 160 -10.04 -5.54 -2.39
N GLY A 161 -10.99 -6.36 -1.97
CA GLY A 161 -12.42 -6.05 -1.98
C GLY A 161 -12.81 -4.97 -0.96
N ASN A 162 -14.07 -4.55 -0.99
CA ASN A 162 -14.61 -3.53 -0.09
C ASN A 162 -14.64 -4.01 1.37
N ASP A 163 -14.55 -3.05 2.30
CA ASP A 163 -14.74 -3.27 3.73
C ASP A 163 -13.75 -4.27 4.36
N VAL A 164 -12.58 -4.43 3.78
CA VAL A 164 -11.52 -5.30 4.30
C VAL A 164 -10.78 -4.62 5.44
N VAL A 165 -10.47 -5.38 6.50
CA VAL A 165 -9.63 -4.95 7.61
C VAL A 165 -8.32 -5.71 7.58
N LEU A 166 -7.20 -4.98 7.51
CA LEU A 166 -5.84 -5.52 7.46
C LEU A 166 -5.16 -5.34 8.82
N LYS A 167 -4.58 -6.38 9.36
CA LYS A 167 -3.68 -6.26 10.51
C LYS A 167 -2.41 -5.51 10.09
N GLY A 168 -1.89 -4.67 10.97
CA GLY A 168 -0.59 -4.03 10.74
C GLY A 168 0.57 -5.03 10.73
N GLY A 169 1.63 -4.71 9.96
CA GLY A 169 2.85 -5.51 9.87
C GLY A 169 2.73 -6.81 9.07
N ILE A 170 1.62 -7.05 8.37
CA ILE A 170 1.47 -8.22 7.48
C ILE A 170 1.95 -7.90 6.07
N ALA A 171 2.35 -8.95 5.35
CA ALA A 171 2.66 -8.91 3.92
C ALA A 171 1.54 -9.58 3.11
N ILE A 172 1.11 -8.92 2.03
CA ILE A 172 0.18 -9.47 1.04
C ILE A 172 0.98 -9.69 -0.23
N GLY A 173 1.12 -10.97 -0.61
CA GLY A 173 1.94 -11.39 -1.75
C GLY A 173 1.39 -10.96 -3.10
N ASP A 174 2.25 -10.95 -4.10
CA ASP A 174 1.93 -10.59 -5.48
C ASP A 174 0.76 -11.44 -6.01
N GLY A 175 -0.14 -10.84 -6.76
CA GLY A 175 -1.29 -11.52 -7.35
C GLY A 175 -2.36 -12.00 -6.36
N ALA A 176 -2.25 -11.70 -5.07
CA ALA A 176 -3.22 -12.13 -4.06
C ALA A 176 -4.58 -11.42 -4.22
N VAL A 177 -5.64 -12.11 -3.80
CA VAL A 177 -7.00 -11.59 -3.79
C VAL A 177 -7.56 -11.67 -2.37
N ILE A 178 -8.07 -10.56 -1.86
CA ILE A 178 -8.76 -10.49 -0.58
C ILE A 178 -10.22 -10.17 -0.82
N ALA A 179 -11.09 -11.14 -0.50
CA ALA A 179 -12.52 -10.97 -0.67
C ALA A 179 -13.08 -9.86 0.24
N ALA A 180 -14.15 -9.23 -0.20
CA ALA A 180 -14.82 -8.18 0.57
C ALA A 180 -15.23 -8.67 1.97
N ASN A 181 -15.30 -7.73 2.94
CA ASN A 181 -15.65 -7.99 4.35
C ASN A 181 -14.71 -8.97 5.08
N SER A 182 -13.49 -9.16 4.60
CA SER A 182 -12.50 -10.05 5.25
C SER A 182 -11.69 -9.31 6.32
N VAL A 183 -11.28 -10.06 7.37
CA VAL A 183 -10.35 -9.58 8.41
C VAL A 183 -9.05 -10.36 8.30
N VAL A 184 -8.03 -9.76 7.69
CA VAL A 184 -6.73 -10.39 7.41
C VAL A 184 -5.80 -10.19 8.59
N THR A 185 -5.44 -11.27 9.27
CA THR A 185 -4.63 -11.26 10.50
C THR A 185 -3.23 -11.87 10.35
N LYS A 186 -2.93 -12.45 9.19
CA LYS A 186 -1.66 -13.12 8.85
C LYS A 186 -1.23 -12.74 7.45
N ASP A 187 0.04 -12.99 7.13
CA ASP A 187 0.55 -12.86 5.76
C ASP A 187 -0.28 -13.66 4.78
N VAL A 188 -0.46 -13.12 3.59
CA VAL A 188 -1.18 -13.76 2.48
C VAL A 188 -0.15 -14.19 1.43
N PRO A 189 -0.07 -15.48 1.09
CA PRO A 189 0.85 -15.96 0.08
C PRO A 189 0.55 -15.36 -1.31
N PRO A 190 1.56 -15.29 -2.20
CA PRO A 190 1.34 -14.89 -3.59
C PRO A 190 0.23 -15.70 -4.26
N TYR A 191 -0.60 -15.04 -5.06
CA TYR A 191 -1.72 -15.63 -5.81
C TYR A 191 -2.76 -16.38 -4.97
N ALA A 192 -2.73 -16.27 -3.64
CA ALA A 192 -3.77 -16.84 -2.79
C ALA A 192 -5.04 -15.98 -2.84
N ILE A 193 -6.20 -16.63 -2.83
CA ILE A 193 -7.51 -16.03 -2.61
C ILE A 193 -7.90 -16.30 -1.17
N VAL A 194 -8.08 -15.23 -0.37
CA VAL A 194 -8.45 -15.33 1.04
C VAL A 194 -9.79 -14.68 1.31
N ALA A 195 -10.55 -15.23 2.25
CA ALA A 195 -11.85 -14.70 2.67
C ALA A 195 -12.16 -15.03 4.14
N GLY A 196 -13.07 -14.25 4.74
CA GLY A 196 -13.67 -14.53 6.04
C GLY A 196 -13.06 -13.75 7.22
N VAL A 197 -13.56 -14.06 8.43
CA VAL A 197 -13.19 -13.42 9.69
C VAL A 197 -12.87 -14.52 10.74
N PRO A 198 -11.60 -14.78 11.06
CA PRO A 198 -10.40 -14.29 10.36
C PRO A 198 -10.27 -14.88 8.95
N ALA A 199 -9.64 -14.14 8.04
CA ALA A 199 -9.44 -14.58 6.67
C ALA A 199 -8.58 -15.85 6.61
N LYS A 200 -9.01 -16.79 5.76
CA LYS A 200 -8.32 -18.05 5.47
C LYS A 200 -8.14 -18.21 3.97
N ILE A 201 -7.14 -18.95 3.55
CA ILE A 201 -6.95 -19.32 2.14
C ILE A 201 -8.12 -20.18 1.72
N ILE A 202 -8.84 -19.75 0.69
CA ILE A 202 -9.92 -20.50 0.04
C ILE A 202 -9.33 -21.39 -1.06
N ARG A 203 -8.49 -20.81 -1.91
CA ARG A 203 -7.73 -21.47 -2.97
C ARG A 203 -6.65 -20.57 -3.49
N PHE A 204 -5.82 -21.05 -4.36
CA PHE A 204 -4.94 -20.23 -5.19
C PHE A 204 -5.61 -19.89 -6.53
N ARG A 205 -5.16 -18.84 -7.19
CA ARG A 205 -5.63 -18.42 -8.52
C ARG A 205 -5.25 -19.47 -9.56
N PHE A 206 -4.06 -20.02 -9.44
CA PHE A 206 -3.42 -20.94 -10.39
C PHE A 206 -2.70 -22.07 -9.65
N ASP A 207 -2.27 -23.08 -10.39
CA ASP A 207 -1.42 -24.15 -9.88
C ASP A 207 -0.01 -23.64 -9.56
N SER A 208 0.70 -24.36 -8.69
CA SER A 208 2.01 -23.92 -8.15
C SER A 208 3.03 -23.61 -9.25
N ASN A 209 3.10 -24.45 -10.30
CA ASN A 209 4.04 -24.24 -11.40
C ASN A 209 3.79 -22.92 -12.15
N VAL A 210 2.53 -22.58 -12.39
CA VAL A 210 2.12 -21.32 -13.01
C VAL A 210 2.45 -20.14 -12.10
N ILE A 211 2.21 -20.27 -10.78
CA ILE A 211 2.55 -19.25 -9.79
C ILE A 211 4.06 -18.99 -9.78
N ASP A 212 4.87 -20.06 -9.75
CA ASP A 212 6.34 -19.93 -9.76
C ASP A 212 6.84 -19.20 -11.02
N GLU A 213 6.28 -19.53 -12.18
CA GLU A 213 6.59 -18.84 -13.44
C GLU A 213 6.16 -17.36 -13.43
N LEU A 214 4.96 -17.03 -12.96
CA LEU A 214 4.50 -15.66 -12.85
C LEU A 214 5.36 -14.81 -11.90
N LEU A 215 5.81 -15.41 -10.79
CA LEU A 215 6.72 -14.77 -9.85
C LEU A 215 8.14 -14.61 -10.41
N ARG A 216 8.56 -15.45 -11.35
CA ARG A 216 9.81 -15.33 -12.08
C ARG A 216 9.72 -14.26 -13.16
N ILE A 217 8.66 -14.28 -13.97
CA ILE A 217 8.41 -13.34 -15.08
C ILE A 217 8.25 -11.91 -14.55
N LYS A 218 7.52 -11.71 -13.45
CA LYS A 218 7.21 -10.38 -12.88
C LYS A 218 6.62 -9.43 -13.93
N TRP A 219 5.58 -9.87 -14.61
CA TRP A 219 4.97 -9.20 -15.75
C TRP A 219 4.65 -7.71 -15.48
N TRP A 220 4.42 -7.31 -14.25
CA TRP A 220 4.20 -5.92 -13.83
C TRP A 220 5.44 -5.01 -13.98
N ASN A 221 6.59 -5.57 -14.35
CA ASN A 221 7.78 -4.79 -14.68
C ASN A 221 7.81 -4.33 -16.15
N TYR A 222 6.92 -4.85 -16.99
CA TYR A 222 6.88 -4.52 -18.42
C TYR A 222 5.80 -3.47 -18.72
N ASN A 223 5.87 -2.81 -19.89
CA ASN A 223 4.74 -2.02 -20.35
C ASN A 223 3.55 -2.93 -20.62
N HIS A 224 2.38 -2.51 -20.16
CA HIS A 224 1.15 -3.26 -20.43
C HIS A 224 0.81 -3.38 -21.92
N SER A 225 1.30 -2.44 -22.79
CA SER A 225 1.14 -2.48 -24.23
C SER A 225 2.02 -3.51 -24.92
N ASP A 226 3.06 -3.99 -24.25
CA ASP A 226 4.05 -4.92 -24.82
C ASP A 226 3.78 -6.35 -24.37
N LEU A 227 2.79 -6.53 -23.46
CA LEU A 227 2.34 -7.85 -22.99
C LEU A 227 1.62 -8.63 -24.11
N PRO A 228 1.51 -9.96 -24.01
CA PRO A 228 0.75 -10.78 -24.94
C PRO A 228 -0.66 -10.27 -25.20
N ASP A 229 -1.21 -10.57 -26.39
CA ASP A 229 -2.52 -10.09 -26.82
C ASP A 229 -3.62 -10.44 -25.82
N ASN A 230 -4.43 -9.44 -25.46
CA ASN A 230 -5.55 -9.58 -24.53
C ASN A 230 -6.68 -10.48 -25.05
N ASN A 231 -6.72 -10.84 -26.33
CA ASN A 231 -7.70 -11.79 -26.87
C ASN A 231 -7.62 -13.19 -26.23
N LYS A 232 -6.51 -13.50 -25.56
CA LYS A 232 -6.27 -14.76 -24.84
C LYS A 232 -5.89 -14.52 -23.37
N CYS A 233 -6.33 -13.40 -22.77
CA CYS A 233 -5.96 -13.04 -21.42
C CYS A 233 -6.51 -13.98 -20.33
N ASP A 234 -7.47 -14.84 -20.67
CA ASP A 234 -8.05 -15.89 -19.82
C ASP A 234 -7.31 -17.24 -19.93
N ASP A 235 -6.38 -17.41 -20.90
CA ASP A 235 -5.50 -18.56 -20.99
C ASP A 235 -4.14 -18.24 -20.33
N ILE A 236 -4.01 -18.65 -19.08
CA ILE A 236 -2.80 -18.35 -18.31
C ILE A 236 -1.57 -19.11 -18.82
N ASN A 237 -1.74 -20.32 -19.37
CA ASN A 237 -0.64 -21.09 -19.92
C ASN A 237 -0.10 -20.41 -21.19
N TYR A 238 -1.00 -19.99 -22.09
CA TYR A 238 -0.61 -19.17 -23.24
C TYR A 238 0.15 -17.89 -22.81
N PHE A 239 -0.35 -17.21 -21.79
CA PHE A 239 0.32 -15.99 -21.29
C PHE A 239 1.74 -16.28 -20.81
N VAL A 240 1.94 -17.34 -20.03
CA VAL A 240 3.26 -17.74 -19.50
C VAL A 240 4.20 -18.15 -20.65
N GLU A 241 3.74 -18.97 -21.59
CA GLU A 241 4.52 -19.42 -22.73
C GLU A 241 4.96 -18.23 -23.61
N GLU A 242 4.03 -17.35 -23.94
CA GLU A 242 4.30 -16.21 -24.81
C GLU A 242 5.21 -15.18 -24.12
N MET A 243 5.04 -14.92 -22.82
CA MET A 243 5.97 -14.08 -22.08
C MET A 243 7.38 -14.65 -22.07
N ASN A 244 7.51 -15.95 -21.85
CA ASN A 244 8.81 -16.63 -21.90
C ASN A 244 9.47 -16.50 -23.28
N ARG A 245 8.69 -16.67 -24.34
CA ARG A 245 9.16 -16.49 -25.73
C ARG A 245 9.61 -15.04 -25.96
N LEU A 246 8.79 -14.05 -25.61
CA LEU A 246 9.13 -12.63 -25.79
C LEU A 246 10.40 -12.22 -25.02
N ILE A 247 10.59 -12.75 -23.81
CA ILE A 247 11.77 -12.49 -22.99
C ILE A 247 13.00 -13.17 -23.61
N SER A 248 12.90 -14.44 -24.03
CA SER A 248 14.02 -15.18 -24.59
C SER A 248 14.51 -14.59 -25.93
N ASP A 249 13.57 -14.12 -26.75
CA ASP A 249 13.83 -13.53 -28.05
C ASP A 249 14.32 -12.06 -27.94
N GLY A 250 14.31 -11.48 -26.73
CA GLY A 250 14.66 -10.07 -26.50
C GLY A 250 13.65 -9.07 -27.05
N ASN A 251 12.42 -9.53 -27.34
CA ASN A 251 11.35 -8.72 -27.93
C ASN A 251 10.58 -7.89 -26.90
N ILE A 252 10.84 -8.10 -25.61
CA ILE A 252 10.26 -7.32 -24.52
C ILE A 252 11.33 -6.94 -23.51
N GLN A 253 11.26 -5.72 -22.97
CA GLN A 253 12.20 -5.22 -21.99
C GLN A 253 11.48 -4.68 -20.77
N GLU A 254 12.07 -4.87 -19.57
CA GLU A 254 11.54 -4.27 -18.36
C GLU A 254 11.52 -2.73 -18.49
N ARG A 255 10.44 -2.14 -18.03
CA ARG A 255 10.29 -0.68 -17.99
C ARG A 255 10.89 -0.13 -16.71
N ASP A 256 11.76 0.85 -16.84
CA ASP A 256 12.19 1.69 -15.71
C ASP A 256 11.15 2.78 -15.43
N TYR A 257 10.23 2.48 -14.53
CA TYR A 257 9.23 3.45 -14.07
C TYR A 257 9.89 4.55 -13.26
N LYS A 258 9.64 5.82 -13.63
CA LYS A 258 10.13 6.96 -12.86
C LYS A 258 9.58 6.94 -11.45
N LYS A 259 10.48 7.14 -10.46
CA LYS A 259 10.17 7.14 -9.03
C LYS A 259 10.43 8.53 -8.45
N PHE A 260 9.55 8.96 -7.57
CA PHE A 260 9.62 10.26 -6.93
C PHE A 260 9.51 10.09 -5.42
N ASN A 261 10.50 10.58 -4.67
CA ASN A 261 10.36 10.75 -3.22
C ASN A 261 9.54 12.00 -2.97
N LEU A 262 8.23 11.84 -2.75
CA LEU A 262 7.30 12.95 -2.59
C LEU A 262 7.61 13.81 -1.36
N SER A 263 8.13 13.21 -0.29
CA SER A 263 8.50 13.95 0.90
C SER A 263 9.69 14.89 0.67
N GLU A 264 10.65 14.49 -0.15
CA GLU A 264 11.77 15.36 -0.55
C GLU A 264 11.32 16.44 -1.54
N VAL A 265 10.59 16.03 -2.57
CA VAL A 265 10.09 16.94 -3.60
C VAL A 265 9.20 18.02 -2.99
N PHE A 266 8.21 17.65 -2.17
CA PHE A 266 7.26 18.61 -1.58
C PHE A 266 7.91 19.52 -0.52
N ARG A 267 9.05 19.15 0.04
CA ARG A 267 9.84 20.03 0.91
C ARG A 267 10.47 21.19 0.14
N GLY A 268 10.74 21.00 -1.16
CA GLY A 268 11.35 22.00 -2.05
C GLY A 268 10.37 22.91 -2.80
N LEU A 269 9.05 22.66 -2.75
CA LEU A 269 8.01 23.38 -3.48
C LEU A 269 7.30 24.44 -2.62
#